data_eb69b4cebff4250ab57c79a37be7ecff
#
_entry.id   eb69b4cebff4250ab57c79a37be7ecff
#
_cell.length_a   1.000
_cell.length_b   1.000
_cell.length_c   1.000
_cell.angle_alpha   90.00
_cell.angle_beta   90.00
_cell.angle_gamma   90.00
#
_symmetry.space_group_name_H-M   'P 1'
#
loop_
_entity.id
_entity.type
_entity.pdbx_description
1 polymer ?
#
loop_
_entity_poly.entity_id
_entity_poly.type
_entity_poly.pdbx_seq_one_letter_code
_entity_poly.pdbx_strand_id
1 'polypeptide(L)'
;TSWGDESQLIYESLVTGESCYNSRFCVSCWPGVRESTYCIECHSSADLFGCVWLNKKQYCILNKQYTKEEYERLVPKIIAHMNEMPYTDAKGRVYKFGEFYPPEHSPLAYNESVGQDYRPETKESALANGFQWRDPNPKEYEITLKTEDIPDHVKDAPDTITKELIQCASCKKAYRIAAMELRYLRQWGIALPRKCFGCRHLERIALRNPFRWYHRACMCDKTNHFHGSTKCSREFETTFAPDRPNIIYCESCYQAEVM
;
A
#
# COMPACT_ATOMS: atom_id res chain seq x y z
N THR A 1 -6.10 7.24 3.11
CA THR A 1 -5.01 7.65 2.20
C THR A 1 -3.70 7.67 2.98
N SER A 2 -2.60 7.31 2.36
CA SER A 2 -1.27 7.46 2.96
C SER A 2 -0.68 8.87 2.75
N TRP A 3 -1.41 9.74 2.07
CA TRP A 3 -0.98 11.06 1.65
C TRP A 3 -2.20 11.93 1.39
N GLY A 4 -2.17 13.22 1.72
CA GLY A 4 -3.33 14.10 1.67
C GLY A 4 -3.01 15.57 1.83
N ASP A 5 -1.85 16.01 1.29
CA ASP A 5 -1.40 17.39 1.38
C ASP A 5 -2.42 18.35 0.75
N GLU A 6 -2.82 19.39 1.50
CA GLU A 6 -3.82 20.40 1.12
C GLU A 6 -5.12 19.84 0.51
N SER A 7 -5.49 18.61 0.85
CA SER A 7 -6.66 17.94 0.27
C SER A 7 -7.86 17.95 1.21
N GLN A 8 -9.07 18.10 0.66
CA GLN A 8 -10.32 18.15 1.41
C GLN A 8 -11.39 17.26 0.76
N LEU A 9 -12.30 16.71 1.58
CA LEU A 9 -13.44 15.90 1.13
C LEU A 9 -13.02 14.69 0.30
N ILE A 10 -11.96 14.00 0.72
CA ILE A 10 -11.52 12.76 0.07
C ILE A 10 -12.16 11.57 0.78
N TYR A 11 -12.88 10.74 0.03
CA TYR A 11 -13.59 9.59 0.57
C TYR A 11 -13.24 8.29 -0.18
N GLU A 12 -12.98 7.21 0.56
CA GLU A 12 -12.70 5.86 0.02
C GLU A 12 -11.70 5.89 -1.17
N SER A 13 -10.61 6.61 -1.03
CA SER A 13 -9.62 6.80 -2.09
C SER A 13 -8.22 6.32 -1.68
N LEU A 14 -7.46 5.81 -2.63
CA LEU A 14 -6.11 5.29 -2.44
C LEU A 14 -5.10 6.17 -3.19
N VAL A 15 -4.04 6.63 -2.50
CA VAL A 15 -2.99 7.49 -3.09
C VAL A 15 -3.60 8.68 -3.83
N THR A 16 -4.55 9.36 -3.20
CA THR A 16 -5.20 10.57 -3.72
C THR A 16 -4.90 11.72 -2.77
N GLY A 17 -4.32 12.78 -3.27
CA GLY A 17 -3.86 13.90 -2.45
C GLY A 17 -3.23 15.00 -3.29
N GLU A 18 -2.51 15.95 -2.63
CA GLU A 18 -1.90 17.14 -3.23
C GLU A 18 -2.94 18.06 -3.90
N SER A 19 -3.57 18.92 -3.07
CA SER A 19 -4.57 19.90 -3.48
C SER A 19 -5.82 19.30 -4.17
N CYS A 20 -6.18 18.07 -3.81
CA CYS A 20 -7.38 17.40 -4.32
C CYS A 20 -8.61 17.84 -3.51
N TYR A 21 -9.77 17.92 -4.17
CA TYR A 21 -11.00 18.34 -3.55
C TYR A 21 -12.20 17.50 -4.01
N ASN A 22 -13.05 17.09 -3.07
CA ASN A 22 -14.29 16.34 -3.30
C ASN A 22 -14.10 15.17 -4.29
N SER A 23 -13.14 14.29 -3.96
CA SER A 23 -12.82 13.11 -4.79
C SER A 23 -13.16 11.83 -4.04
N ARG A 24 -13.90 10.91 -4.70
CA ARG A 24 -14.43 9.70 -4.10
C ARG A 24 -14.11 8.47 -4.94
N PHE A 25 -13.76 7.38 -4.28
CA PHE A 25 -13.43 6.10 -4.94
C PHE A 25 -12.33 6.24 -6.01
N CYS A 26 -11.37 7.12 -5.78
CA CYS A 26 -10.29 7.40 -6.72
C CYS A 26 -9.01 6.65 -6.32
N VAL A 27 -8.22 6.26 -7.32
CA VAL A 27 -6.92 5.59 -7.15
C VAL A 27 -5.84 6.36 -7.88
N SER A 28 -4.76 6.72 -7.16
CA SER A 28 -3.61 7.45 -7.72
C SER A 28 -3.99 8.72 -8.48
N CYS A 29 -4.92 9.51 -7.94
CA CYS A 29 -5.39 10.76 -8.53
C CYS A 29 -4.75 11.96 -7.83
N TRP A 30 -3.81 12.64 -8.49
CA TRP A 30 -3.04 13.80 -8.02
C TRP A 30 -2.25 14.45 -9.16
N PRO A 31 -1.76 15.72 -9.11
CA PRO A 31 -2.23 16.78 -8.22
C PRO A 31 -3.55 17.39 -8.67
N GLY A 32 -4.24 18.08 -7.75
CA GLY A 32 -5.32 19.02 -8.08
C GLY A 32 -6.56 18.40 -8.74
N VAL A 33 -6.85 17.12 -8.51
CA VAL A 33 -8.08 16.48 -9.01
C VAL A 33 -9.26 16.91 -8.15
N ARG A 34 -10.37 17.34 -8.78
CA ARG A 34 -11.55 17.90 -8.11
C ARG A 34 -12.84 17.30 -8.64
N GLU A 35 -13.88 17.26 -7.80
CA GLU A 35 -15.25 16.84 -8.16
C GLU A 35 -15.27 15.54 -8.97
N SER A 36 -14.43 14.57 -8.59
CA SER A 36 -14.20 13.37 -9.40
C SER A 36 -14.57 12.11 -8.65
N THR A 37 -15.14 11.14 -9.38
CA THR A 37 -15.62 9.89 -8.79
C THR A 37 -15.22 8.70 -9.67
N TYR A 38 -14.75 7.60 -9.04
CA TYR A 38 -14.30 6.37 -9.71
C TYR A 38 -13.20 6.59 -10.76
N CYS A 39 -12.22 7.44 -10.44
CA CYS A 39 -11.12 7.74 -11.35
C CYS A 39 -9.82 7.03 -10.96
N ILE A 40 -9.01 6.65 -11.94
CA ILE A 40 -7.72 6.00 -11.75
C ILE A 40 -6.67 6.77 -12.53
N GLU A 41 -5.53 7.13 -11.87
CA GLU A 41 -4.39 7.81 -12.50
C GLU A 41 -4.77 9.09 -13.26
N CYS A 42 -5.72 9.87 -12.73
CA CYS A 42 -6.11 11.16 -13.32
C CYS A 42 -5.37 12.30 -12.63
N HIS A 43 -4.94 13.31 -13.40
CA HIS A 43 -4.11 14.41 -12.92
C HIS A 43 -4.63 15.77 -13.36
N SER A 44 -4.54 16.77 -12.47
CA SER A 44 -4.89 18.18 -12.77
C SER A 44 -6.22 18.34 -13.51
N SER A 45 -7.22 17.57 -13.11
CA SER A 45 -8.50 17.44 -13.82
C SER A 45 -9.68 17.64 -12.88
N ALA A 46 -10.85 17.95 -13.41
CA ALA A 46 -12.05 18.16 -12.63
C ALA A 46 -13.29 17.55 -13.30
N ASP A 47 -14.36 17.31 -12.51
CA ASP A 47 -15.64 16.82 -13.01
C ASP A 47 -15.48 15.56 -13.87
N LEU A 48 -14.84 14.54 -13.29
CA LEU A 48 -14.59 13.26 -13.95
C LEU A 48 -15.44 12.16 -13.32
N PHE A 49 -15.99 11.26 -14.13
CA PHE A 49 -16.69 10.07 -13.68
C PHE A 49 -16.20 8.81 -14.40
N GLY A 50 -15.61 7.86 -13.67
CA GLY A 50 -15.14 6.60 -14.22
C GLY A 50 -13.98 6.74 -15.22
N CYS A 51 -13.14 7.74 -15.07
CA CYS A 51 -12.07 8.06 -16.02
C CYS A 51 -10.72 7.46 -15.60
N VAL A 52 -9.88 7.15 -16.59
CA VAL A 52 -8.56 6.54 -16.39
C VAL A 52 -7.51 7.28 -17.21
N TRP A 53 -6.36 7.62 -16.58
CA TRP A 53 -5.20 8.24 -17.24
C TRP A 53 -5.48 9.58 -17.94
N LEU A 54 -6.39 10.40 -17.42
CA LEU A 54 -6.66 11.73 -17.95
C LEU A 54 -5.77 12.80 -17.29
N ASN A 55 -5.34 13.76 -18.06
CA ASN A 55 -4.58 14.92 -17.59
C ASN A 55 -5.14 16.20 -18.17
N LYS A 56 -5.39 17.21 -17.30
CA LYS A 56 -5.93 18.53 -17.67
C LYS A 56 -7.24 18.43 -18.47
N LYS A 57 -8.15 17.59 -18.00
CA LYS A 57 -9.47 17.39 -18.59
C LYS A 57 -10.57 17.78 -17.62
N GLN A 58 -11.75 18.09 -18.17
CA GLN A 58 -12.94 18.43 -17.41
C GLN A 58 -14.19 17.89 -18.12
N TYR A 59 -15.23 17.58 -17.35
CA TYR A 59 -16.50 17.04 -17.84
C TYR A 59 -16.35 15.77 -18.68
N CYS A 60 -15.58 14.80 -18.18
CA CYS A 60 -15.42 13.52 -18.87
C CYS A 60 -16.11 12.39 -18.13
N ILE A 61 -16.75 11.50 -18.89
CA ILE A 61 -17.36 10.26 -18.41
C ILE A 61 -16.73 9.12 -19.21
N LEU A 62 -16.13 8.12 -18.54
CA LEU A 62 -15.45 6.98 -19.17
C LEU A 62 -14.50 7.43 -20.29
N ASN A 63 -13.68 8.44 -19.99
CA ASN A 63 -12.73 9.09 -20.91
C ASN A 63 -13.32 9.86 -22.10
N LYS A 64 -14.63 9.93 -22.24
CA LYS A 64 -15.28 10.73 -23.27
C LYS A 64 -15.61 12.13 -22.75
N GLN A 65 -15.23 13.15 -23.52
CA GLN A 65 -15.51 14.55 -23.24
C GLN A 65 -16.97 14.90 -23.55
N TYR A 66 -17.60 15.63 -22.64
CA TYR A 66 -18.96 16.17 -22.76
C TYR A 66 -18.96 17.69 -22.54
N THR A 67 -20.07 18.36 -22.85
CA THR A 67 -20.31 19.71 -22.33
C THR A 67 -20.65 19.64 -20.84
N LYS A 68 -20.55 20.78 -20.15
CA LYS A 68 -20.91 20.86 -18.72
C LYS A 68 -22.35 20.39 -18.49
N GLU A 69 -23.28 20.88 -19.29
CA GLU A 69 -24.73 20.60 -19.21
C GLU A 69 -25.01 19.11 -19.45
N GLU A 70 -24.30 18.50 -20.39
CA GLU A 70 -24.42 17.07 -20.66
C GLU A 70 -23.89 16.24 -19.49
N TYR A 71 -22.72 16.61 -18.95
CA TYR A 71 -22.11 15.95 -17.81
C TYR A 71 -23.04 15.99 -16.59
N GLU A 72 -23.50 17.18 -16.21
CA GLU A 72 -24.41 17.38 -15.07
C GLU A 72 -25.74 16.63 -15.22
N ARG A 73 -26.22 16.44 -16.43
CA ARG A 73 -27.45 15.67 -16.75
C ARG A 73 -27.19 14.15 -16.73
N LEU A 74 -26.02 13.69 -17.20
CA LEU A 74 -25.72 12.26 -17.38
C LEU A 74 -25.29 11.58 -16.11
N VAL A 75 -24.42 12.22 -15.31
CA VAL A 75 -23.88 11.60 -14.08
C VAL A 75 -24.97 11.14 -13.11
N PRO A 76 -26.02 11.92 -12.79
CA PRO A 76 -27.09 11.44 -11.94
C PRO A 76 -27.83 10.22 -12.51
N LYS A 77 -28.00 10.15 -13.84
CA LYS A 77 -28.64 8.99 -14.51
C LYS A 77 -27.77 7.73 -14.41
N ILE A 78 -26.43 7.88 -14.53
CA ILE A 78 -25.51 6.77 -14.36
C ILE A 78 -25.57 6.27 -12.91
N ILE A 79 -25.58 7.16 -11.94
CA ILE A 79 -25.70 6.81 -10.51
C ILE A 79 -27.03 6.07 -10.25
N ALA A 80 -28.14 6.56 -10.78
CA ALA A 80 -29.43 5.88 -10.67
C ALA A 80 -29.36 4.47 -11.28
N HIS A 81 -28.79 4.34 -12.47
CA HIS A 81 -28.61 3.05 -13.13
C HIS A 81 -27.72 2.08 -12.34
N MET A 82 -26.62 2.55 -11.76
CA MET A 82 -25.77 1.73 -10.88
C MET A 82 -26.52 1.20 -9.65
N ASN A 83 -27.50 1.93 -9.15
CA ASN A 83 -28.32 1.52 -8.03
C ASN A 83 -29.46 0.56 -8.43
N GLU A 84 -30.05 0.76 -9.61
CA GLU A 84 -31.13 -0.07 -10.15
C GLU A 84 -30.61 -1.40 -10.72
N MET A 85 -29.43 -1.37 -11.35
CA MET A 85 -28.77 -2.53 -11.95
C MET A 85 -27.35 -2.69 -11.39
N PRO A 86 -27.21 -3.07 -10.11
CA PRO A 86 -25.91 -3.17 -9.48
C PRO A 86 -25.07 -4.30 -10.07
N TYR A 87 -23.76 -4.11 -10.06
CA TYR A 87 -22.82 -5.17 -10.41
C TYR A 87 -22.79 -6.24 -9.30
N THR A 88 -22.83 -7.50 -9.68
CA THR A 88 -22.65 -8.62 -8.76
C THR A 88 -21.40 -9.39 -9.15
N ASP A 89 -20.43 -9.50 -8.25
CA ASP A 89 -19.18 -10.21 -8.51
C ASP A 89 -19.36 -11.75 -8.48
N ALA A 90 -18.33 -12.47 -8.86
CA ALA A 90 -18.33 -13.95 -8.89
C ALA A 90 -18.55 -14.60 -7.50
N LYS A 91 -18.45 -13.83 -6.40
CA LYS A 91 -18.74 -14.27 -5.03
C LYS A 91 -20.13 -13.87 -4.54
N GLY A 92 -20.96 -13.25 -5.40
CA GLY A 92 -22.32 -12.82 -5.07
C GLY A 92 -22.38 -11.51 -4.27
N ARG A 93 -21.29 -10.75 -4.15
CA ARG A 93 -21.27 -9.43 -3.51
C ARG A 93 -21.83 -8.40 -4.48
N VAL A 94 -22.71 -7.55 -3.98
CA VAL A 94 -23.44 -6.55 -4.78
C VAL A 94 -22.78 -5.20 -4.64
N TYR A 95 -22.45 -4.56 -5.75
CA TYR A 95 -21.80 -3.24 -5.81
C TYR A 95 -22.73 -2.20 -6.43
N LYS A 96 -23.20 -1.29 -5.61
CA LYS A 96 -23.96 -0.11 -5.99
C LYS A 96 -23.06 1.13 -6.05
N PHE A 97 -23.63 2.26 -6.46
CA PHE A 97 -22.93 3.53 -6.26
C PHE A 97 -22.63 3.74 -4.76
N GLY A 98 -21.39 4.05 -4.46
CA GLY A 98 -20.92 4.19 -3.08
C GLY A 98 -20.04 3.04 -2.60
N GLU A 99 -19.94 1.96 -3.34
CA GLU A 99 -19.00 0.85 -3.09
C GLU A 99 -17.70 1.04 -3.88
N PHE A 100 -16.58 0.63 -3.29
CA PHE A 100 -15.28 0.65 -3.98
C PHE A 100 -15.21 -0.44 -5.06
N TYR A 101 -14.18 -0.45 -5.88
CA TYR A 101 -14.03 -1.40 -6.99
C TYR A 101 -14.06 -2.87 -6.52
N PRO A 102 -14.76 -3.76 -7.24
CA PRO A 102 -14.70 -5.19 -6.98
C PRO A 102 -13.28 -5.74 -7.07
N PRO A 103 -12.83 -6.60 -6.15
CA PRO A 103 -11.48 -7.17 -6.17
C PRO A 103 -11.12 -7.89 -7.47
N GLU A 104 -12.10 -8.51 -8.13
CA GLU A 104 -11.90 -9.24 -9.39
C GLU A 104 -11.55 -8.32 -10.58
N HIS A 105 -11.80 -7.01 -10.46
CA HIS A 105 -11.41 -6.00 -11.46
C HIS A 105 -10.03 -5.39 -11.19
N SER A 106 -9.32 -5.86 -10.16
CA SER A 106 -7.95 -5.40 -9.93
C SER A 106 -7.06 -5.75 -11.14
N PRO A 107 -6.27 -4.81 -11.68
CA PRO A 107 -5.35 -5.08 -12.77
C PRO A 107 -4.16 -5.95 -12.34
N LEU A 108 -3.95 -6.12 -11.04
CA LEU A 108 -2.87 -6.91 -10.44
C LEU A 108 -3.44 -8.07 -9.64
N ALA A 109 -2.80 -9.22 -9.70
CA ALA A 109 -3.05 -10.29 -8.77
C ALA A 109 -2.63 -9.86 -7.34
N TYR A 110 -3.29 -10.39 -6.31
CA TYR A 110 -3.04 -10.01 -4.92
C TYR A 110 -1.56 -10.11 -4.55
N ASN A 111 -0.93 -11.22 -4.91
CA ASN A 111 0.49 -11.46 -4.65
C ASN A 111 1.47 -10.66 -5.52
N GLU A 112 0.98 -9.84 -6.45
CA GLU A 112 1.76 -8.86 -7.22
C GLU A 112 1.54 -7.43 -6.70
N SER A 113 0.63 -7.26 -5.76
CA SER A 113 0.27 -5.96 -5.20
C SER A 113 0.99 -5.70 -3.88
N VAL A 114 1.03 -4.43 -3.49
CA VAL A 114 1.51 -4.00 -2.16
C VAL A 114 0.68 -4.62 -1.03
N GLY A 115 -0.55 -5.05 -1.32
CA GLY A 115 -1.41 -5.77 -0.38
C GLY A 115 -0.71 -6.99 0.22
N GLN A 116 0.03 -7.76 -0.58
CA GLN A 116 0.77 -8.92 -0.12
C GLN A 116 1.88 -8.58 0.89
N ASP A 117 2.51 -7.41 0.76
CA ASP A 117 3.55 -6.99 1.70
C ASP A 117 2.98 -6.57 3.05
N TYR A 118 1.78 -5.98 3.07
CA TYR A 118 1.15 -5.43 4.27
C TYR A 118 0.20 -6.39 4.98
N ARG A 119 -0.49 -7.22 4.22
CA ARG A 119 -1.45 -8.23 4.68
C ARG A 119 -1.24 -9.51 3.88
N PRO A 120 -0.20 -10.29 4.20
CA PRO A 120 0.12 -11.52 3.49
C PRO A 120 -1.06 -12.49 3.50
N GLU A 121 -1.43 -12.98 2.31
CA GLU A 121 -2.47 -13.98 2.13
C GLU A 121 -1.88 -15.22 1.47
N THR A 122 -2.49 -16.37 1.72
CA THR A 122 -2.22 -17.58 0.93
C THR A 122 -3.00 -17.54 -0.38
N LYS A 123 -2.63 -18.36 -1.35
CA LYS A 123 -3.36 -18.50 -2.62
C LYS A 123 -4.83 -18.84 -2.38
N GLU A 124 -5.07 -19.80 -1.50
CA GLU A 124 -6.41 -20.30 -1.16
C GLU A 124 -7.26 -19.19 -0.54
N SER A 125 -6.70 -18.46 0.43
CA SER A 125 -7.38 -17.35 1.08
C SER A 125 -7.66 -16.20 0.12
N ALA A 126 -6.70 -15.81 -0.70
CA ALA A 126 -6.88 -14.75 -1.70
C ALA A 126 -8.00 -15.11 -2.69
N LEU A 127 -7.98 -16.32 -3.24
CA LEU A 127 -9.03 -16.79 -4.17
C LEU A 127 -10.39 -16.92 -3.47
N ALA A 128 -10.43 -17.39 -2.22
CA ALA A 128 -11.67 -17.44 -1.43
C ALA A 128 -12.29 -16.07 -1.22
N ASN A 129 -11.46 -15.03 -1.10
CA ASN A 129 -11.89 -13.63 -0.96
C ASN A 129 -12.17 -12.92 -2.30
N GLY A 130 -12.05 -13.62 -3.44
CA GLY A 130 -12.33 -13.09 -4.77
C GLY A 130 -11.19 -12.27 -5.38
N PHE A 131 -9.99 -12.33 -4.81
CA PHE A 131 -8.81 -11.74 -5.42
C PHE A 131 -8.24 -12.67 -6.50
N GLN A 132 -7.57 -12.09 -7.48
CA GLN A 132 -6.78 -12.85 -8.43
C GLN A 132 -5.45 -13.27 -7.78
N TRP A 133 -4.92 -14.41 -8.22
CA TRP A 133 -3.60 -14.89 -7.82
C TRP A 133 -2.81 -15.31 -9.04
N ARG A 134 -1.55 -14.90 -9.11
CA ARG A 134 -0.64 -15.33 -10.18
C ARG A 134 0.37 -16.32 -9.63
N ASP A 135 0.39 -17.50 -10.19
CA ASP A 135 1.44 -18.46 -9.86
C ASP A 135 2.78 -17.95 -10.40
N PRO A 136 3.83 -17.97 -9.55
CA PRO A 136 5.15 -17.56 -9.99
C PRO A 136 5.60 -18.39 -11.20
N ASN A 137 6.04 -17.72 -12.25
CA ASN A 137 6.73 -18.41 -13.35
C ASN A 137 8.19 -18.64 -12.91
N PRO A 138 8.60 -19.89 -12.61
CA PRO A 138 9.96 -20.17 -12.21
C PRO A 138 10.88 -19.99 -13.41
N LYS A 139 11.45 -18.80 -13.53
CA LYS A 139 12.61 -18.61 -14.41
C LYS A 139 13.81 -19.19 -13.70
N GLU A 140 14.33 -20.28 -14.21
CA GLU A 140 15.63 -20.82 -13.77
C GLU A 140 16.74 -19.95 -14.36
N TYR A 141 17.53 -19.38 -13.48
CA TYR A 141 18.74 -18.64 -13.85
C TYR A 141 19.95 -19.42 -13.36
N GLU A 142 20.93 -19.59 -14.21
CA GLU A 142 22.22 -20.16 -13.81
C GLU A 142 22.93 -19.21 -12.84
N ILE A 143 23.10 -19.63 -11.60
CA ILE A 143 23.81 -18.86 -10.57
C ILE A 143 25.30 -18.85 -10.91
N THR A 144 25.87 -17.67 -11.07
CA THR A 144 27.30 -17.50 -11.38
C THR A 144 28.14 -17.17 -10.13
N LEU A 145 27.50 -16.66 -9.06
CA LEU A 145 28.17 -16.35 -7.80
C LEU A 145 27.29 -16.76 -6.62
N LYS A 146 27.83 -17.57 -5.72
CA LYS A 146 27.16 -17.97 -4.50
C LYS A 146 27.28 -16.88 -3.43
N THR A 147 26.35 -16.88 -2.46
CA THR A 147 26.35 -15.88 -1.38
C THR A 147 27.62 -15.91 -0.53
N GLU A 148 28.16 -17.10 -0.27
CA GLU A 148 29.39 -17.29 0.52
C GLU A 148 30.63 -16.72 -0.15
N ASP A 149 30.65 -16.62 -1.47
CA ASP A 149 31.78 -16.14 -2.27
C ASP A 149 31.76 -14.60 -2.47
N ILE A 150 30.75 -13.91 -1.95
CA ILE A 150 30.67 -12.45 -2.00
C ILE A 150 31.72 -11.86 -1.04
N PRO A 151 32.60 -10.93 -1.48
CA PRO A 151 33.56 -10.26 -0.61
C PRO A 151 32.89 -9.61 0.61
N ASP A 152 33.51 -9.74 1.78
CA ASP A 152 32.99 -9.10 3.00
C ASP A 152 33.11 -7.58 2.97
N HIS A 153 34.13 -7.06 2.29
CA HIS A 153 34.34 -5.63 2.14
C HIS A 153 34.08 -5.17 0.70
N VAL A 154 33.34 -4.09 0.55
CA VAL A 154 33.00 -3.55 -0.79
C VAL A 154 34.23 -3.12 -1.62
N LYS A 155 35.34 -2.80 -0.97
CA LYS A 155 36.60 -2.46 -1.66
C LYS A 155 37.21 -3.62 -2.42
N ASP A 156 36.94 -4.85 -1.97
CA ASP A 156 37.48 -6.08 -2.58
C ASP A 156 36.56 -6.59 -3.70
N ALA A 157 35.42 -5.95 -3.93
CA ALA A 157 34.49 -6.31 -4.98
C ALA A 157 34.96 -5.81 -6.35
N PRO A 158 35.17 -6.69 -7.34
CA PRO A 158 35.49 -6.27 -8.71
C PRO A 158 34.27 -5.62 -9.39
N ASP A 159 34.49 -4.78 -10.40
CA ASP A 159 33.40 -4.18 -11.19
C ASP A 159 32.54 -5.22 -11.92
N THR A 160 33.15 -6.37 -12.24
CA THR A 160 32.47 -7.49 -12.89
C THR A 160 31.34 -8.08 -12.07
N ILE A 161 31.31 -7.85 -10.74
CA ILE A 161 30.23 -8.35 -9.86
C ILE A 161 28.85 -7.89 -10.29
N THR A 162 28.75 -6.77 -10.99
CA THR A 162 27.48 -6.26 -11.55
C THR A 162 26.91 -7.14 -12.69
N LYS A 163 27.73 -8.03 -13.24
CA LYS A 163 27.35 -8.98 -14.29
C LYS A 163 26.93 -10.33 -13.70
N GLU A 164 27.31 -10.60 -12.45
CA GLU A 164 27.05 -11.87 -11.79
C GLU A 164 25.57 -12.06 -11.46
N LEU A 165 25.10 -13.29 -11.58
CA LEU A 165 23.84 -13.76 -11.06
C LEU A 165 24.06 -14.37 -9.69
N ILE A 166 23.79 -13.58 -8.67
CA ILE A 166 24.11 -13.90 -7.28
C ILE A 166 22.94 -14.68 -6.65
N GLN A 167 23.25 -15.75 -5.91
CA GLN A 167 22.24 -16.47 -5.15
C GLN A 167 21.85 -15.69 -3.89
N CYS A 168 20.55 -15.47 -3.67
CA CYS A 168 20.06 -14.85 -2.44
C CYS A 168 20.22 -15.79 -1.24
N ALA A 169 20.79 -15.30 -0.15
CA ALA A 169 20.96 -16.08 1.09
C ALA A 169 19.63 -16.60 1.67
N SER A 170 18.55 -15.83 1.55
CA SER A 170 17.23 -16.18 2.10
C SER A 170 16.40 -17.05 1.14
N CYS A 171 15.99 -16.51 -0.02
CA CYS A 171 15.03 -17.17 -0.91
C CYS A 171 15.66 -18.02 -2.03
N LYS A 172 16.99 -18.07 -2.09
CA LYS A 172 17.78 -18.83 -3.10
C LYS A 172 17.60 -18.36 -4.55
N LYS A 173 16.73 -17.39 -4.83
CA LYS A 173 16.55 -16.83 -6.16
C LYS A 173 17.77 -16.00 -6.58
N ALA A 174 18.00 -15.94 -7.90
CA ALA A 174 19.03 -15.10 -8.50
C ALA A 174 18.70 -13.61 -8.36
N TYR A 175 19.71 -12.79 -8.10
CA TYR A 175 19.62 -11.33 -8.17
C TYR A 175 20.92 -10.74 -8.71
N ARG A 176 20.90 -9.46 -9.05
CA ARG A 176 22.09 -8.70 -9.48
C ARG A 176 22.25 -7.46 -8.62
N ILE A 177 23.48 -7.00 -8.47
CA ILE A 177 23.81 -5.69 -7.95
C ILE A 177 23.91 -4.75 -9.14
N ALA A 178 23.08 -3.70 -9.20
CA ALA A 178 23.15 -2.72 -10.26
C ALA A 178 24.45 -1.89 -10.16
N ALA A 179 24.97 -1.43 -11.31
CA ALA A 179 26.18 -0.62 -11.31
C ALA A 179 26.05 0.66 -10.45
N MET A 180 24.87 1.27 -10.44
CA MET A 180 24.56 2.42 -9.58
C MET A 180 24.58 2.03 -8.09
N GLU A 181 24.03 0.88 -7.72
CA GLU A 181 24.04 0.36 -6.36
C GLU A 181 25.50 0.10 -5.90
N LEU A 182 26.33 -0.55 -6.73
CA LEU A 182 27.74 -0.80 -6.40
C LEU A 182 28.50 0.50 -6.14
N ARG A 183 28.30 1.51 -7.01
CA ARG A 183 28.92 2.83 -6.83
C ARG A 183 28.51 3.48 -5.51
N TYR A 184 27.24 3.41 -5.17
CA TYR A 184 26.70 3.93 -3.92
C TYR A 184 27.28 3.20 -2.69
N LEU A 185 27.32 1.87 -2.73
CA LEU A 185 27.90 1.05 -1.66
C LEU A 185 29.38 1.37 -1.41
N ARG A 186 30.15 1.58 -2.49
CA ARG A 186 31.56 1.98 -2.41
C ARG A 186 31.73 3.38 -1.81
N GLN A 187 30.91 4.33 -2.23
CA GLN A 187 30.93 5.70 -1.71
C GLN A 187 30.73 5.75 -0.20
N TRP A 188 29.86 4.89 0.32
CA TRP A 188 29.49 4.88 1.73
C TRP A 188 30.20 3.79 2.55
N GLY A 189 31.06 2.99 1.94
CA GLY A 189 31.76 1.88 2.62
C GLY A 189 30.81 0.80 3.14
N ILE A 190 29.66 0.60 2.50
CA ILE A 190 28.64 -0.37 2.91
C ILE A 190 28.92 -1.73 2.26
N ALA A 191 28.83 -2.81 3.04
CA ALA A 191 29.01 -4.18 2.54
C ALA A 191 28.00 -4.53 1.44
N LEU A 192 28.43 -5.43 0.53
CA LEU A 192 27.57 -5.93 -0.53
C LEU A 192 26.37 -6.70 0.04
N PRO A 193 25.16 -6.49 -0.51
CA PRO A 193 23.97 -7.18 -0.04
C PRO A 193 24.03 -8.68 -0.36
N ARG A 194 23.86 -9.55 0.63
CA ARG A 194 23.78 -11.01 0.49
C ARG A 194 22.35 -11.53 0.23
N LYS A 195 21.38 -10.64 0.29
CA LYS A 195 19.96 -10.91 0.03
C LYS A 195 19.45 -10.06 -1.13
N CYS A 196 18.55 -10.63 -1.92
CA CYS A 196 17.91 -9.89 -3.01
C CYS A 196 17.08 -8.71 -2.48
N PHE A 197 16.75 -7.77 -3.36
CA PHE A 197 15.94 -6.59 -3.01
C PHE A 197 14.63 -6.96 -2.29
N GLY A 198 13.89 -7.96 -2.80
CA GLY A 198 12.62 -8.38 -2.20
C GLY A 198 12.78 -8.88 -0.76
N CYS A 199 13.79 -9.74 -0.48
CA CYS A 199 14.05 -10.20 0.89
C CYS A 199 14.45 -9.05 1.82
N ARG A 200 15.31 -8.14 1.36
CA ARG A 200 15.69 -6.94 2.14
C ARG A 200 14.49 -6.02 2.39
N HIS A 201 13.58 -5.91 1.43
CA HIS A 201 12.34 -5.15 1.57
C HIS A 201 11.42 -5.78 2.62
N LEU A 202 11.15 -7.07 2.53
CA LEU A 202 10.29 -7.78 3.48
C LEU A 202 10.85 -7.74 4.90
N GLU A 203 12.18 -7.80 5.08
CA GLU A 203 12.81 -7.63 6.40
C GLU A 203 12.54 -6.24 7.00
N ARG A 204 12.60 -5.18 6.18
CA ARG A 204 12.23 -3.83 6.65
C ARG A 204 10.74 -3.71 6.98
N ILE A 205 9.88 -4.34 6.16
CA ILE A 205 8.44 -4.40 6.43
C ILE A 205 8.15 -5.11 7.77
N ALA A 206 8.86 -6.20 8.06
CA ALA A 206 8.69 -6.95 9.30
C ALA A 206 9.04 -6.16 10.58
N LEU A 207 9.82 -5.07 10.47
CA LEU A 207 10.10 -4.19 11.60
C LEU A 207 8.90 -3.31 11.99
N ARG A 208 7.93 -3.15 11.10
CA ARG A 208 6.74 -2.33 11.37
C ARG A 208 5.71 -3.09 12.18
N ASN A 209 4.81 -2.34 12.80
CA ASN A 209 3.58 -2.93 13.31
C ASN A 209 2.73 -3.44 12.13
N PRO A 210 2.10 -4.61 12.25
CA PRO A 210 1.21 -5.11 11.21
C PRO A 210 -0.01 -4.19 11.04
N PHE A 211 -0.59 -4.17 9.84
CA PHE A 211 -1.87 -3.49 9.57
C PHE A 211 -3.04 -4.28 10.15
N ARG A 212 -2.99 -4.46 11.48
CA ARG A 212 -3.99 -5.20 12.24
C ARG A 212 -4.19 -4.50 13.57
N TRP A 213 -5.43 -4.39 14.01
CA TRP A 213 -5.79 -3.90 15.30
C TRP A 213 -5.85 -5.03 16.33
N TYR A 214 -5.36 -4.76 17.50
CA TYR A 214 -5.40 -5.64 18.66
C TYR A 214 -6.05 -4.89 19.82
N HIS A 215 -7.04 -5.52 20.45
CA HIS A 215 -7.61 -5.01 21.67
C HIS A 215 -6.63 -5.23 22.82
N ARG A 216 -6.21 -4.17 23.47
CA ARG A 216 -5.21 -4.20 24.53
C ARG A 216 -5.61 -3.33 25.71
N ALA A 217 -5.25 -3.77 26.94
CA ALA A 217 -5.37 -2.96 28.14
C ALA A 217 -4.14 -2.05 28.32
N CYS A 218 -4.36 -0.87 28.88
CA CYS A 218 -3.29 0.03 29.27
C CYS A 218 -2.35 -0.64 30.28
N MET A 219 -1.04 -0.53 30.07
CA MET A 219 -0.01 -1.13 30.93
C MET A 219 0.50 -0.16 32.00
N CYS A 220 -0.13 1.00 32.17
CA CYS A 220 0.29 2.01 33.14
C CYS A 220 -0.03 1.59 34.56
N ASP A 221 1.00 1.61 35.41
CA ASP A 221 0.96 1.35 36.86
C ASP A 221 1.42 2.56 37.69
N LYS A 222 1.52 3.74 37.09
CA LYS A 222 2.00 4.97 37.72
C LYS A 222 0.97 5.51 38.71
N THR A 223 1.41 5.83 39.92
CA THR A 223 0.53 6.32 41.00
C THR A 223 0.18 7.80 40.93
N ASN A 224 0.93 8.56 40.15
CA ASN A 224 0.73 10.00 39.95
C ASN A 224 -0.19 10.35 38.77
N HIS A 225 -0.76 9.35 38.12
CA HIS A 225 -1.71 9.54 37.02
C HIS A 225 -3.17 9.63 37.50
N PHE A 226 -4.06 9.99 36.58
CA PHE A 226 -5.49 10.22 36.87
C PHE A 226 -6.21 9.00 37.47
N HIS A 227 -5.69 7.80 37.32
CA HIS A 227 -6.25 6.56 37.90
C HIS A 227 -5.74 6.25 39.31
N GLY A 228 -4.87 7.10 39.88
CA GLY A 228 -4.36 6.96 41.23
C GLY A 228 -3.47 5.73 41.46
N SER A 229 -3.56 5.10 42.62
CA SER A 229 -2.68 3.98 43.02
C SER A 229 -3.00 2.63 42.39
N THR A 230 -4.05 2.54 41.58
CA THR A 230 -4.42 1.32 40.86
C THR A 230 -3.90 1.31 39.45
N LYS A 231 -3.71 0.13 38.88
CA LYS A 231 -3.37 0.00 37.47
C LYS A 231 -4.47 0.62 36.59
N CYS A 232 -4.09 1.31 35.50
CA CYS A 232 -5.07 1.86 34.60
C CYS A 232 -5.97 0.76 34.00
N SER A 233 -7.28 0.93 34.08
CA SER A 233 -8.28 -0.03 33.59
C SER A 233 -8.74 0.24 32.16
N ARG A 234 -8.19 1.25 31.47
CA ARG A 234 -8.60 1.59 30.09
C ARG A 234 -8.14 0.56 29.10
N GLU A 235 -9.03 0.21 28.20
CA GLU A 235 -8.78 -0.65 27.04
C GLU A 235 -8.92 0.15 25.76
N PHE A 236 -8.18 -0.25 24.73
CA PHE A 236 -8.13 0.47 23.44
C PHE A 236 -7.59 -0.41 22.33
N GLU A 237 -7.84 -0.01 21.11
CA GLU A 237 -7.31 -0.65 19.91
C GLU A 237 -5.93 -0.08 19.55
N THR A 238 -4.98 -0.96 19.23
CA THR A 238 -3.61 -0.60 18.86
C THR A 238 -3.03 -1.58 17.84
N THR A 239 -2.04 -1.12 17.07
CA THR A 239 -1.28 -1.99 16.17
C THR A 239 -0.16 -2.77 16.86
N PHE A 240 0.05 -2.57 18.17
CA PHE A 240 1.03 -3.31 18.95
C PHE A 240 0.48 -4.68 19.36
N ALA A 241 1.00 -5.73 18.72
CA ALA A 241 0.60 -7.10 19.03
C ALA A 241 0.91 -7.50 20.49
N PRO A 242 0.13 -8.41 21.10
CA PRO A 242 0.32 -8.82 22.49
C PRO A 242 1.68 -9.47 22.81
N ASP A 243 2.31 -10.09 21.84
CA ASP A 243 3.62 -10.74 21.92
C ASP A 243 4.80 -9.78 21.80
N ARG A 244 4.55 -8.50 21.48
CA ARG A 244 5.61 -7.50 21.44
C ARG A 244 6.01 -7.03 22.83
N PRO A 245 7.31 -6.80 23.08
CA PRO A 245 7.83 -6.41 24.40
C PRO A 245 7.51 -4.97 24.80
N ASN A 246 6.90 -4.19 23.91
CA ASN A 246 6.64 -2.77 24.15
C ASN A 246 5.59 -2.58 25.26
N ILE A 247 5.88 -1.66 26.16
CA ILE A 247 4.91 -1.15 27.14
C ILE A 247 3.99 -0.17 26.39
N ILE A 248 2.69 -0.38 26.47
CA ILE A 248 1.70 0.47 25.82
C ILE A 248 0.80 1.17 26.84
N TYR A 249 0.57 2.44 26.61
CA TYR A 249 -0.32 3.27 27.43
C TYR A 249 -1.51 3.75 26.61
N CYS A 250 -2.65 3.93 27.29
CA CYS A 250 -3.76 4.68 26.71
C CYS A 250 -3.34 6.16 26.50
N GLU A 251 -4.04 6.88 25.65
CA GLU A 251 -3.74 8.27 25.30
C GLU A 251 -3.49 9.15 26.53
N SER A 252 -4.37 9.09 27.53
CA SER A 252 -4.24 9.93 28.73
C SER A 252 -3.02 9.59 29.59
N CYS A 253 -2.66 8.30 29.70
CA CYS A 253 -1.45 7.90 30.44
C CYS A 253 -0.18 8.27 29.67
N TYR A 254 -0.21 8.15 28.35
CA TYR A 254 0.91 8.55 27.50
C TYR A 254 1.18 10.06 27.58
N GLN A 255 0.12 10.87 27.47
CA GLN A 255 0.26 12.32 27.59
C GLN A 255 0.78 12.76 28.96
N ALA A 256 0.35 12.11 30.04
CA ALA A 256 0.83 12.40 31.40
C ALA A 256 2.32 12.04 31.63
N GLU A 257 2.90 11.16 30.80
CA GLU A 257 4.32 10.80 30.88
C GLU A 257 5.22 11.68 29.97
N VAL A 258 4.67 12.23 28.88
CA VAL A 258 5.47 12.85 27.81
C VAL A 258 5.29 14.39 27.79
N MET A 259 4.20 14.91 28.33
CA MET A 259 3.88 16.34 28.41
C MET A 259 3.99 16.84 29.85
#